data_9b062d8c97c34aac36f4aac57361e5a4
#
_entry.id   9b062d8c97c34aac36f4aac57361e5a4
#
_cell.length_a   1.000
_cell.length_b   1.000
_cell.length_c   1.000
_cell.angle_alpha   90.00
_cell.angle_beta   90.00
_cell.angle_gamma   90.00
#
_symmetry.space_group_name_H-M   'P 1'
#
loop_
_entity.id
_entity.type
_entity.pdbx_description
1 polymer ?
#
loop_
_entity_poly.entity_id
_entity_poly.type
_entity_poly.pdbx_seq_one_letter_code
_entity_poly.pdbx_strand_id
1 'polypeptide(L)'
;QFIQAPTHILNTQGNQDLEKRILNVEFEIAYLFQDLAQQYLGYYLNQNELLYLAHCISGAVEFLFEIHPETKMKTVIFCHMNMPAAWALKRKILGAFDKYLNVTALLPVNDKNIYDFQNTDLILSTVRKSITNFPGIDTIQISPFLAPDDYLLLSEYINEQRIEHLCAASDITLGHLLEHAFWHEKES
;
A
#
# COMPACT_ATOMS: atom_id res chain seq x y z
N GLN A 1 -8.44 26.95 -18.97
CA GLN A 1 -6.98 27.16 -18.88
C GLN A 1 -6.37 25.81 -18.56
N PHE A 2 -5.69 25.21 -19.52
CA PHE A 2 -4.95 23.96 -19.30
C PHE A 2 -3.76 24.27 -18.39
N ILE A 3 -3.61 23.49 -17.34
CA ILE A 3 -2.43 23.51 -16.48
C ILE A 3 -1.27 23.02 -17.33
N GLN A 4 -0.36 23.92 -17.67
CA GLN A 4 0.93 23.50 -18.20
C GLN A 4 1.67 22.79 -17.07
N ALA A 5 1.78 21.46 -17.16
CA ALA A 5 2.63 20.69 -16.27
C ALA A 5 4.04 21.29 -16.30
N PRO A 6 4.71 21.49 -15.17
CA PRO A 6 6.05 22.03 -15.13
C PRO A 6 7.00 21.06 -15.84
N THR A 7 7.50 21.47 -17.00
CA THR A 7 8.36 20.69 -17.91
C THR A 7 9.77 20.39 -17.35
N HIS A 8 9.99 20.56 -16.05
CA HIS A 8 11.31 20.43 -15.43
C HIS A 8 11.42 19.40 -14.31
N ILE A 9 10.54 18.41 -14.25
CA ILE A 9 10.65 17.35 -13.26
C ILE A 9 11.20 16.09 -13.91
N LEU A 10 12.45 15.79 -13.54
CA LEU A 10 13.14 14.49 -13.64
C LEU A 10 13.51 13.97 -15.04
N ASN A 11 14.64 14.42 -15.51
CA ASN A 11 15.34 13.81 -16.63
C ASN A 11 16.43 12.82 -16.12
N THR A 12 15.99 11.65 -15.61
CA THR A 12 16.88 10.52 -15.33
C THR A 12 16.15 9.22 -15.67
N GLN A 13 16.41 8.66 -16.84
CA GLN A 13 15.80 7.42 -17.32
C GLN A 13 15.92 6.23 -16.32
N GLY A 14 16.99 6.16 -15.55
CA GLY A 14 17.18 5.11 -14.55
C GLY A 14 16.25 5.19 -13.34
N ASN A 15 15.71 6.37 -13.01
CA ASN A 15 14.78 6.55 -11.90
C ASN A 15 13.34 6.24 -12.30
N GLN A 16 12.96 6.47 -13.55
CA GLN A 16 11.59 6.25 -14.03
C GLN A 16 11.18 4.79 -14.00
N ASP A 17 12.08 3.85 -14.27
CA ASP A 17 11.77 2.43 -14.23
C ASP A 17 11.57 1.93 -12.78
N LEU A 18 12.32 2.50 -11.83
CA LEU A 18 12.13 2.21 -10.41
C LEU A 18 10.81 2.79 -9.89
N GLU A 19 10.50 4.04 -10.24
CA GLU A 19 9.26 4.70 -9.87
C GLU A 19 8.04 3.97 -10.44
N LYS A 20 8.08 3.51 -11.69
CA LYS A 20 7.04 2.67 -12.30
C LYS A 20 6.82 1.35 -11.58
N ARG A 21 7.87 0.73 -11.04
CA ARG A 21 7.74 -0.50 -10.25
C ARG A 21 7.13 -0.26 -8.87
N ILE A 22 7.43 0.88 -8.26
CA ILE A 22 6.88 1.27 -6.95
C ILE A 22 5.42 1.69 -7.08
N LEU A 23 5.05 2.38 -8.16
CA LEU A 23 3.71 2.91 -8.43
C LEU A 23 2.97 2.09 -9.49
N ASN A 24 3.18 0.76 -9.55
CA ASN A 24 2.64 -0.06 -10.64
C ASN A 24 1.10 0.02 -10.72
N VAL A 25 0.41 -0.05 -9.60
CA VAL A 25 -1.06 0.00 -9.54
C VAL A 25 -1.56 1.39 -9.92
N GLU A 26 -0.94 2.45 -9.41
CA GLU A 26 -1.26 3.83 -9.75
C GLU A 26 -1.01 4.13 -11.23
N PHE A 27 0.02 3.50 -11.81
CA PHE A 27 0.26 3.59 -13.26
C PHE A 27 -0.83 2.90 -14.07
N GLU A 28 -1.27 1.72 -13.67
CA GLU A 28 -2.38 1.03 -14.34
C GLU A 28 -3.66 1.89 -14.29
N ILE A 29 -3.94 2.49 -13.14
CA ILE A 29 -5.07 3.44 -13.01
C ILE A 29 -4.86 4.66 -13.92
N ALA A 30 -3.66 5.22 -13.96
CA ALA A 30 -3.34 6.35 -14.83
C ALA A 30 -3.50 6.02 -16.33
N TYR A 31 -3.17 4.78 -16.73
CA TYR A 31 -3.43 4.32 -18.10
C TYR A 31 -4.91 4.22 -18.45
N LEU A 32 -5.78 3.85 -17.52
CA LEU A 32 -7.24 3.89 -17.77
C LEU A 32 -7.72 5.32 -18.08
N PHE A 33 -7.07 6.32 -17.49
CA PHE A 33 -7.35 7.73 -17.80
C PHE A 33 -6.89 8.16 -19.18
N GLN A 34 -5.88 7.53 -19.74
CA GLN A 34 -5.40 7.84 -21.09
C GLN A 34 -6.52 7.62 -22.12
N ASP A 35 -7.27 6.54 -22.00
CA ASP A 35 -8.37 6.23 -22.91
C ASP A 35 -9.50 7.27 -22.76
N LEU A 36 -9.79 7.68 -21.52
CA LEU A 36 -10.77 8.73 -21.25
C LEU A 36 -10.31 10.09 -21.77
N ALA A 37 -9.04 10.45 -21.54
CA ALA A 37 -8.47 11.70 -22.04
C ALA A 37 -8.52 11.75 -23.57
N GLN A 38 -8.22 10.64 -24.24
CA GLN A 38 -8.37 10.56 -25.68
C GLN A 38 -9.81 10.69 -26.15
N GLN A 39 -10.74 9.98 -25.50
CA GLN A 39 -12.14 9.99 -25.88
C GLN A 39 -12.80 11.37 -25.71
N TYR A 40 -12.50 12.08 -24.61
CA TYR A 40 -13.18 13.32 -24.25
C TYR A 40 -12.40 14.58 -24.61
N LEU A 41 -11.07 14.51 -24.66
CA LEU A 41 -10.19 15.67 -24.89
C LEU A 41 -9.45 15.59 -26.23
N GLY A 42 -9.47 14.43 -26.90
CA GLY A 42 -8.72 14.20 -28.14
C GLY A 42 -7.21 14.21 -27.96
N TYR A 43 -6.73 13.97 -26.75
CA TYR A 43 -5.33 14.09 -26.36
C TYR A 43 -4.79 12.82 -25.69
N TYR A 44 -3.58 12.39 -26.07
CA TYR A 44 -2.86 11.30 -25.43
C TYR A 44 -1.89 11.84 -24.38
N LEU A 45 -1.99 11.33 -23.17
CA LEU A 45 -1.03 11.62 -22.11
C LEU A 45 0.33 11.01 -22.44
N ASN A 46 1.39 11.81 -22.33
CA ASN A 46 2.75 11.31 -22.48
C ASN A 46 3.23 10.61 -21.18
N GLN A 47 4.38 9.96 -21.24
CA GLN A 47 4.94 9.19 -20.13
C GLN A 47 5.14 10.02 -18.85
N ASN A 48 5.52 11.29 -18.96
CA ASN A 48 5.74 12.17 -17.81
C ASN A 48 4.40 12.60 -17.19
N GLU A 49 3.38 12.80 -18.00
CA GLU A 49 2.03 13.12 -17.54
C GLU A 49 1.37 11.92 -16.84
N LEU A 50 1.58 10.71 -17.36
CA LEU A 50 1.16 9.48 -16.70
C LEU A 50 1.88 9.28 -15.37
N LEU A 51 3.18 9.54 -15.30
CA LEU A 51 3.95 9.46 -14.06
C LEU A 51 3.44 10.49 -13.04
N TYR A 52 3.21 11.73 -13.48
CA TYR A 52 2.64 12.77 -12.63
C TYR A 52 1.26 12.38 -12.09
N LEU A 53 0.40 11.82 -12.95
CA LEU A 53 -0.91 11.34 -12.55
C LEU A 53 -0.81 10.18 -11.54
N ALA A 54 0.10 9.24 -11.75
CA ALA A 54 0.35 8.15 -10.81
C ALA A 54 0.80 8.68 -9.42
N HIS A 55 1.66 9.70 -9.38
CA HIS A 55 2.04 10.36 -8.13
C HIS A 55 0.85 11.07 -7.45
N CYS A 56 -0.02 11.74 -8.22
CA CYS A 56 -1.23 12.35 -7.66
C CYS A 56 -2.16 11.30 -7.04
N ILE A 57 -2.36 10.18 -7.73
CA ILE A 57 -3.16 9.05 -7.22
C ILE A 57 -2.52 8.49 -5.94
N SER A 58 -1.21 8.27 -5.93
CA SER A 58 -0.49 7.80 -4.74
C SER A 58 -0.66 8.74 -3.55
N GLY A 59 -0.52 10.05 -3.78
CA GLY A 59 -0.75 11.08 -2.74
C GLY A 59 -2.17 11.06 -2.20
N ALA A 60 -3.18 10.89 -3.06
CA ALA A 60 -4.58 10.77 -2.65
C ALA A 60 -4.82 9.51 -1.80
N VAL A 61 -4.25 8.38 -2.20
CA VAL A 61 -4.32 7.13 -1.43
C VAL A 61 -3.69 7.30 -0.04
N GLU A 62 -2.52 7.92 0.04
CA GLU A 62 -1.85 8.19 1.32
C GLU A 62 -2.67 9.09 2.23
N PHE A 63 -3.24 10.16 1.69
CA PHE A 63 -4.11 11.08 2.43
C PHE A 63 -5.35 10.35 2.98
N LEU A 64 -5.98 9.49 2.17
CA LEU A 64 -7.15 8.74 2.61
C LEU A 64 -6.83 7.75 3.74
N PHE A 65 -5.69 7.09 3.73
CA PHE A 65 -5.24 6.27 4.86
C PHE A 65 -4.97 7.08 6.13
N GLU A 66 -4.57 8.35 5.99
CA GLU A 66 -4.34 9.24 7.12
C GLU A 66 -5.66 9.66 7.79
N ILE A 67 -6.67 10.04 7.00
CA ILE A 67 -7.97 10.48 7.53
C ILE A 67 -8.92 9.32 7.89
N HIS A 68 -8.65 8.11 7.39
CA HIS A 68 -9.42 6.88 7.63
C HIS A 68 -8.56 5.78 8.26
N PRO A 69 -8.07 5.96 9.51
CA PRO A 69 -7.20 4.97 10.15
C PRO A 69 -7.85 3.59 10.36
N GLU A 70 -9.18 3.50 10.32
CA GLU A 70 -9.94 2.26 10.37
C GLU A 70 -9.73 1.39 9.13
N THR A 71 -9.27 1.97 8.02
CA THR A 71 -8.99 1.26 6.77
C THR A 71 -7.63 0.58 6.74
N LYS A 72 -6.80 0.73 7.79
CA LYS A 72 -5.51 0.03 7.87
C LYS A 72 -5.72 -1.48 7.94
N MET A 73 -4.89 -2.23 7.23
CA MET A 73 -4.91 -3.69 7.23
C MET A 73 -4.66 -4.24 8.63
N LYS A 74 -5.64 -4.96 9.18
CA LYS A 74 -5.56 -5.60 10.49
C LYS A 74 -4.59 -6.77 10.44
N THR A 75 -3.45 -6.58 11.07
CA THR A 75 -2.31 -7.48 10.94
C THR A 75 -2.04 -8.21 12.25
N VAL A 76 -1.85 -9.52 12.15
CA VAL A 76 -1.40 -10.37 13.27
C VAL A 76 0.05 -10.78 13.03
N ILE A 77 0.89 -10.70 14.05
CA ILE A 77 2.28 -11.15 13.99
C ILE A 77 2.42 -12.44 14.77
N PHE A 78 2.83 -13.53 14.09
CA PHE A 78 3.27 -14.77 14.74
C PHE A 78 4.78 -14.77 14.91
N CYS A 79 5.22 -14.90 16.15
CA CYS A 79 6.62 -14.87 16.50
C CYS A 79 7.00 -16.07 17.39
N HIS A 80 8.12 -16.74 17.07
CA HIS A 80 8.67 -17.82 17.89
C HIS A 80 9.68 -17.31 18.94
N MET A 81 9.98 -16.01 18.93
CA MET A 81 10.91 -15.38 19.85
C MET A 81 10.25 -15.06 21.20
N ASN A 82 11.08 -14.70 22.18
CA ASN A 82 10.60 -14.17 23.44
C ASN A 82 9.92 -12.80 23.25
N MET A 83 9.12 -12.39 24.22
CA MET A 83 8.32 -11.15 24.16
C MET A 83 9.14 -9.89 23.83
N PRO A 84 10.31 -9.60 24.46
CA PRO A 84 11.08 -8.42 24.12
C PRO A 84 11.51 -8.37 22.65
N ALA A 85 11.96 -9.49 22.09
CA ALA A 85 12.35 -9.54 20.67
C ALA A 85 11.13 -9.43 19.73
N ALA A 86 10.00 -10.02 20.09
CA ALA A 86 8.76 -9.89 19.35
C ALA A 86 8.24 -8.44 19.35
N TRP A 87 8.35 -7.72 20.47
CA TRP A 87 8.04 -6.29 20.56
C TRP A 87 8.99 -5.44 19.71
N ALA A 88 10.29 -5.77 19.68
CA ALA A 88 11.25 -5.07 18.82
C ALA A 88 10.90 -5.26 17.34
N LEU A 89 10.50 -6.47 16.92
CA LEU A 89 10.03 -6.75 15.57
C LEU A 89 8.78 -5.91 15.24
N LYS A 90 7.75 -5.94 16.11
CA LYS A 90 6.55 -5.11 15.94
C LYS A 90 6.89 -3.64 15.75
N ARG A 91 7.79 -3.09 16.56
CA ARG A 91 8.20 -1.67 16.43
C ARG A 91 8.89 -1.37 15.11
N LYS A 92 9.71 -2.29 14.59
CA LYS A 92 10.35 -2.13 13.29
C LYS A 92 9.33 -2.12 12.16
N ILE A 93 8.38 -3.05 12.19
CA ILE A 93 7.30 -3.13 11.21
C ILE A 93 6.47 -1.84 11.23
N LEU A 94 6.01 -1.42 12.40
CA LEU A 94 5.23 -0.19 12.53
C LEU A 94 6.06 1.07 12.19
N GLY A 95 7.36 1.09 12.45
CA GLY A 95 8.22 2.21 12.07
C GLY A 95 8.33 2.44 10.55
N ALA A 96 8.03 1.41 9.74
CA ALA A 96 8.05 1.50 8.29
C ALA A 96 6.64 1.55 7.66
N PHE A 97 5.66 0.90 8.27
CA PHE A 97 4.36 0.60 7.65
C PHE A 97 3.14 0.96 8.50
N ASP A 98 3.30 1.79 9.56
CA ASP A 98 2.19 2.17 10.45
C ASP A 98 1.06 2.91 9.73
N LYS A 99 1.35 3.54 8.60
CA LYS A 99 0.36 4.19 7.75
C LYS A 99 -0.66 3.18 7.19
N TYR A 100 -0.22 1.97 6.86
CA TYR A 100 -1.04 0.96 6.16
C TYR A 100 -1.41 -0.23 7.03
N LEU A 101 -0.64 -0.51 8.10
CA LEU A 101 -0.82 -1.68 8.95
C LEU A 101 -1.30 -1.28 10.35
N ASN A 102 -2.31 -2.02 10.83
CA ASN A 102 -2.74 -1.99 12.22
C ASN A 102 -2.43 -3.35 12.87
N VAL A 103 -1.36 -3.42 13.67
CA VAL A 103 -0.97 -4.66 14.36
C VAL A 103 -1.87 -4.90 15.56
N THR A 104 -2.90 -5.72 15.36
CA THR A 104 -3.94 -6.05 16.33
C THR A 104 -3.48 -7.05 17.38
N ALA A 105 -2.60 -8.00 17.02
CA ALA A 105 -2.06 -8.97 17.94
C ALA A 105 -0.62 -9.37 17.64
N LEU A 106 0.07 -9.77 18.70
CA LEU A 106 1.41 -10.36 18.66
C LEU A 106 1.34 -11.69 19.41
N LEU A 107 1.39 -12.79 18.69
CA LEU A 107 1.08 -14.12 19.21
C LEU A 107 2.29 -15.05 19.14
N PRO A 108 2.56 -15.82 20.19
CA PRO A 108 3.45 -16.97 20.08
C PRO A 108 2.81 -18.03 19.17
N VAL A 109 3.65 -18.80 18.48
CA VAL A 109 3.19 -19.80 17.50
C VAL A 109 2.23 -20.83 18.10
N ASN A 110 2.38 -21.13 19.39
CA ASN A 110 1.54 -22.12 20.09
C ASN A 110 0.11 -21.63 20.35
N ASP A 111 -0.13 -20.32 20.30
CA ASP A 111 -1.43 -19.72 20.64
C ASP A 111 -2.35 -19.53 19.41
N LYS A 112 -1.97 -20.07 18.26
CA LYS A 112 -2.72 -19.94 17.01
C LYS A 112 -4.18 -20.41 17.07
N ASN A 113 -4.51 -21.34 17.96
CA ASN A 113 -5.84 -21.92 18.10
C ASN A 113 -6.75 -21.14 19.06
N ILE A 114 -6.22 -20.12 19.73
CA ILE A 114 -6.92 -19.36 20.78
C ILE A 114 -7.43 -18.01 20.24
N TYR A 115 -6.78 -17.50 19.20
CA TYR A 115 -7.09 -16.19 18.64
C TYR A 115 -8.17 -16.28 17.55
N ASP A 116 -9.11 -15.33 17.58
CA ASP A 116 -10.13 -15.19 16.54
C ASP A 116 -9.57 -14.35 15.36
N PHE A 117 -9.44 -14.99 14.21
CA PHE A 117 -8.90 -14.39 12.99
C PHE A 117 -9.97 -13.80 12.06
N GLN A 118 -11.27 -13.76 12.46
CA GLN A 118 -12.36 -13.31 11.57
C GLN A 118 -12.18 -11.89 11.03
N ASN A 119 -11.42 -11.06 11.73
CA ASN A 119 -11.13 -9.69 11.35
C ASN A 119 -9.63 -9.47 11.11
N THR A 120 -8.95 -10.42 10.48
CA THR A 120 -7.52 -10.32 10.17
C THR A 120 -7.34 -10.32 8.67
N ASP A 121 -6.67 -9.29 8.15
CA ASP A 121 -6.40 -9.14 6.73
C ASP A 121 -5.05 -9.73 6.34
N LEU A 122 -4.06 -9.65 7.24
CA LEU A 122 -2.68 -10.06 6.98
C LEU A 122 -2.08 -10.79 8.20
N ILE A 123 -1.34 -11.86 7.94
CA ILE A 123 -0.52 -12.54 8.93
C ILE A 123 0.95 -12.40 8.56
N LEU A 124 1.75 -11.84 9.47
CA LEU A 124 3.20 -11.82 9.39
C LEU A 124 3.78 -12.90 10.29
N SER A 125 4.57 -13.80 9.74
CA SER A 125 5.06 -14.96 10.48
C SER A 125 6.58 -15.08 10.43
N THR A 126 7.23 -15.26 11.59
CA THR A 126 8.66 -15.58 11.67
C THR A 126 8.94 -17.08 11.57
N VAL A 127 7.90 -17.89 11.41
CA VAL A 127 8.00 -19.33 11.20
C VAL A 127 7.47 -19.71 9.83
N ARG A 128 7.74 -20.97 9.42
CA ARG A 128 7.34 -21.44 8.09
C ARG A 128 5.84 -21.31 7.88
N LYS A 129 5.45 -20.86 6.70
CA LYS A 129 4.05 -20.67 6.26
C LYS A 129 3.17 -21.92 6.50
N SER A 130 3.73 -23.13 6.39
CA SER A 130 2.99 -24.38 6.67
C SER A 130 2.43 -24.50 8.09
N ILE A 131 2.96 -23.74 9.04
CA ILE A 131 2.52 -23.74 10.44
C ILE A 131 1.46 -22.65 10.69
N THR A 132 1.51 -21.55 9.94
CA THR A 132 0.69 -20.35 10.16
C THR A 132 -0.26 -20.05 8.98
N ASN A 133 -0.50 -21.04 8.12
CA ASN A 133 -1.41 -20.85 7.00
C ASN A 133 -2.87 -20.95 7.48
N PHE A 134 -3.61 -19.86 7.31
CA PHE A 134 -5.04 -19.78 7.59
C PHE A 134 -5.79 -19.57 6.27
N PRO A 135 -6.78 -20.41 5.94
CA PRO A 135 -7.54 -20.25 4.70
C PRO A 135 -8.20 -18.88 4.61
N GLY A 136 -8.00 -18.21 3.49
CA GLY A 136 -8.60 -16.89 3.22
C GLY A 136 -7.88 -15.70 3.85
N ILE A 137 -6.72 -15.90 4.50
CA ILE A 137 -5.91 -14.80 5.05
C ILE A 137 -4.51 -14.89 4.46
N ASP A 138 -4.04 -13.79 3.90
CA ASP A 138 -2.70 -13.73 3.36
C ASP A 138 -1.64 -13.86 4.45
N THR A 139 -0.67 -14.71 4.20
CA THR A 139 0.41 -14.98 5.15
C THR A 139 1.76 -14.73 4.49
N ILE A 140 2.51 -13.78 5.04
CA ILE A 140 3.87 -13.45 4.62
C ILE A 140 4.85 -13.95 5.67
N GLN A 141 5.83 -14.74 5.21
CA GLN A 141 6.93 -15.15 6.07
C GLN A 141 8.01 -14.07 6.06
N ILE A 142 8.40 -13.62 7.24
CA ILE A 142 9.45 -12.62 7.46
C ILE A 142 10.54 -13.16 8.37
N SER A 143 11.73 -12.59 8.31
CA SER A 143 12.80 -12.91 9.26
C SER A 143 12.49 -12.32 10.65
N PRO A 144 13.03 -12.93 11.73
CA PRO A 144 12.83 -12.45 13.10
C PRO A 144 13.33 -11.03 13.35
N PHE A 145 14.26 -10.55 12.55
CA PHE A 145 14.89 -9.23 12.70
C PHE A 145 14.47 -8.22 11.64
N LEU A 146 13.56 -8.60 10.75
CA LEU A 146 13.12 -7.83 9.60
C LEU A 146 14.31 -7.42 8.71
N ALA A 147 14.77 -8.35 7.88
CA ALA A 147 15.87 -8.12 6.95
C ALA A 147 15.49 -7.15 5.82
N PRO A 148 16.44 -6.57 5.07
CA PRO A 148 16.12 -5.69 3.94
C PRO A 148 15.17 -6.31 2.90
N ASP A 149 15.32 -7.61 2.62
CA ASP A 149 14.43 -8.33 1.68
C ASP A 149 12.99 -8.43 2.20
N ASP A 150 12.80 -8.51 3.54
CA ASP A 150 11.46 -8.50 4.14
C ASP A 150 10.78 -7.14 3.94
N TYR A 151 11.53 -6.03 4.01
CA TYR A 151 10.99 -4.69 3.71
C TYR A 151 10.53 -4.58 2.27
N LEU A 152 11.30 -5.11 1.32
CA LEU A 152 10.92 -5.10 -0.08
C LEU A 152 9.65 -5.92 -0.31
N LEU A 153 9.62 -7.15 0.23
CA LEU A 153 8.47 -8.05 0.14
C LEU A 153 7.19 -7.42 0.72
N LEU A 154 7.29 -6.81 1.91
CA LEU A 154 6.16 -6.13 2.54
C LEU A 154 5.74 -4.88 1.76
N SER A 155 6.70 -4.10 1.24
CA SER A 155 6.39 -2.93 0.43
C SER A 155 5.67 -3.29 -0.86
N GLU A 156 6.12 -4.34 -1.56
CA GLU A 156 5.47 -4.85 -2.77
C GLU A 156 4.04 -5.31 -2.46
N TYR A 157 3.85 -6.14 -1.45
CA TYR A 157 2.54 -6.62 -1.03
C TYR A 157 1.59 -5.46 -0.66
N ILE A 158 2.06 -4.51 0.18
CA ILE A 158 1.24 -3.37 0.59
C ILE A 158 0.88 -2.50 -0.62
N ASN A 159 1.81 -2.25 -1.53
CA ASN A 159 1.54 -1.46 -2.73
C ASN A 159 0.49 -2.11 -3.63
N GLU A 160 0.48 -3.43 -3.74
CA GLU A 160 -0.51 -4.17 -4.52
C GLU A 160 -1.89 -4.16 -3.86
N GLN A 161 -1.95 -4.31 -2.52
CA GLN A 161 -3.21 -4.53 -1.81
C GLN A 161 -3.86 -3.24 -1.28
N ARG A 162 -3.08 -2.16 -1.07
CA ARG A 162 -3.55 -0.95 -0.34
C ARG A 162 -4.77 -0.29 -0.97
N ILE A 163 -4.82 -0.19 -2.30
CA ILE A 163 -5.93 0.51 -2.99
C ILE A 163 -7.20 -0.34 -2.93
N GLU A 164 -7.10 -1.64 -3.20
CA GLU A 164 -8.24 -2.56 -3.10
C GLU A 164 -8.77 -2.58 -1.67
N HIS A 165 -7.88 -2.68 -0.69
CA HIS A 165 -8.25 -2.69 0.73
C HIS A 165 -8.91 -1.38 1.16
N LEU A 166 -8.39 -0.23 0.75
CA LEU A 166 -8.98 1.07 1.02
C LEU A 166 -10.40 1.17 0.45
N CYS A 167 -10.60 0.78 -0.80
CA CYS A 167 -11.92 0.79 -1.44
C CYS A 167 -12.90 -0.16 -0.77
N ALA A 168 -12.47 -1.35 -0.35
CA ALA A 168 -13.32 -2.32 0.32
C ALA A 168 -13.72 -1.90 1.76
N ALA A 169 -12.82 -1.20 2.46
CA ALA A 169 -13.03 -0.85 3.87
C ALA A 169 -13.82 0.44 4.10
N SER A 170 -13.92 1.34 3.11
CA SER A 170 -14.39 2.71 3.32
C SER A 170 -15.53 3.17 2.40
N ASP A 171 -16.13 2.29 1.60
CA ASP A 171 -17.07 2.68 0.52
C ASP A 171 -16.49 3.75 -0.45
N ILE A 172 -15.18 3.98 -0.38
CA ILE A 172 -14.47 4.89 -1.27
C ILE A 172 -14.37 4.23 -2.64
N THR A 173 -14.95 4.86 -3.63
CA THR A 173 -14.82 4.41 -5.02
C THR A 173 -13.56 4.97 -5.65
N LEU A 174 -13.11 4.33 -6.72
CA LEU A 174 -12.02 4.88 -7.55
C LEU A 174 -12.31 6.32 -7.99
N GLY A 175 -13.58 6.69 -8.20
CA GLY A 175 -14.00 8.05 -8.48
C GLY A 175 -13.64 9.03 -7.36
N HIS A 176 -13.88 8.67 -6.10
CA HIS A 176 -13.49 9.49 -4.95
C HIS A 176 -11.97 9.65 -4.83
N LEU A 177 -11.19 8.59 -5.10
CA LEU A 177 -9.72 8.69 -5.14
C LEU A 177 -9.26 9.74 -6.15
N LEU A 178 -9.91 9.80 -7.29
CA LEU A 178 -9.58 10.72 -8.36
C LEU A 178 -10.06 12.14 -8.07
N GLU A 179 -11.22 12.30 -7.49
CA GLU A 179 -11.67 13.61 -7.01
C GLU A 179 -10.65 14.18 -6.03
N HIS A 180 -10.19 13.42 -5.05
CA HIS A 180 -9.15 13.87 -4.11
C HIS A 180 -7.81 14.17 -4.80
N ALA A 181 -7.41 13.39 -5.80
CA ALA A 181 -6.19 13.64 -6.55
C ALA A 181 -6.20 14.97 -7.34
N PHE A 182 -7.40 15.45 -7.76
CA PHE A 182 -7.52 16.62 -8.64
C PHE A 182 -8.10 17.88 -7.97
N TRP A 183 -8.74 17.79 -6.79
CA TRP A 183 -9.50 18.92 -6.23
C TRP A 183 -8.85 19.66 -5.08
N HIS A 184 -7.73 19.21 -4.53
CA HIS A 184 -7.05 19.91 -3.43
C HIS A 184 -6.35 21.22 -3.84
N GLU A 185 -6.37 21.63 -5.11
CA GLU A 185 -5.78 22.91 -5.57
C GLU A 185 -6.69 24.13 -5.42
N LYS A 186 -7.92 24.00 -4.89
CA LYS A 186 -8.87 25.14 -4.85
C LYS A 186 -9.02 25.83 -3.50
N GLU A 187 -8.37 25.39 -2.44
CA GLU A 187 -8.49 25.98 -1.10
C GLU A 187 -7.17 26.50 -0.50
N SER A 188 -6.22 26.93 -1.32
CA SER A 188 -5.00 27.61 -0.86
C SER A 188 -4.99 29.07 -1.28
#